data_220661c8a67fa972cc24401b8960e462
#
_entry.id   220661c8a67fa972cc24401b8960e462
#
_cell.length_a   1.000
_cell.length_b   1.000
_cell.length_c   1.000
_cell.angle_alpha   90.00
_cell.angle_beta   90.00
_cell.angle_gamma   90.00
#
_symmetry.space_group_name_H-M   'P 1'
#
loop_
_entity.id
_entity.type
_entity.pdbx_description
1 polymer ?
#
loop_
_entity_poly.entity_id
_entity_poly.type
_entity_poly.pdbx_seq_one_letter_code
_entity_poly.pdbx_strand_id
1 'polypeptide(L)'
;MMTSLVTFPELPVVGTEPPERADAARNRRRILAAAEKLFAENGVSCTSMDAIAAEAGVGKGTLFRRFGDRASLARSLLSERDTEFQEGFIRGEPPLGPGAPPAERLVAFGEGMLDLLEKHGDLLLVAEGGDPAAQQRSDAWAAYLMHVRTLVAEAAPDLDEEVCAGMLLAALSARTFFYQRRGREMELERLKAAWGALVRRLLF
;
A
#
# COMPACT_ATOMS: atom_id res chain seq x y z
N MET A 1 63.51 -25.40 -3.55
CA MET A 1 62.30 -24.79 -4.14
C MET A 1 61.21 -24.85 -3.10
N MET A 2 60.98 -23.73 -2.37
CA MET A 2 59.91 -23.64 -1.36
C MET A 2 58.69 -23.02 -2.05
N THR A 3 57.62 -23.80 -2.19
CA THR A 3 56.33 -23.33 -2.70
C THR A 3 55.61 -22.59 -1.58
N SER A 4 55.50 -21.28 -1.69
CA SER A 4 54.77 -20.44 -0.78
C SER A 4 53.27 -20.67 -1.03
N LEU A 5 52.55 -21.23 -0.04
CA LEU A 5 51.10 -21.32 -0.03
C LEU A 5 50.52 -19.91 0.18
N VAL A 6 49.86 -19.39 -0.83
CA VAL A 6 49.07 -18.16 -0.74
C VAL A 6 47.78 -18.49 0.01
N THR A 7 47.71 -18.04 1.25
CA THR A 7 46.47 -18.12 2.05
C THR A 7 45.52 -17.01 1.58
N PHE A 8 44.43 -17.38 0.94
CA PHE A 8 43.36 -16.42 0.62
C PHE A 8 42.59 -16.06 1.91
N PRO A 9 42.31 -14.79 2.16
CA PRO A 9 41.44 -14.42 3.27
C PRO A 9 40.05 -15.03 3.05
N GLU A 10 39.49 -15.67 4.09
CA GLU A 10 38.10 -16.14 4.08
C GLU A 10 37.18 -14.99 3.72
N LEU A 11 36.45 -15.12 2.61
CA LEU A 11 35.40 -14.16 2.24
C LEU A 11 34.28 -14.26 3.30
N PRO A 12 33.77 -13.13 3.79
CA PRO A 12 32.69 -13.16 4.76
C PRO A 12 31.47 -13.85 4.14
N VAL A 13 30.92 -14.84 4.84
CA VAL A 13 29.71 -15.55 4.45
C VAL A 13 28.56 -14.53 4.38
N VAL A 14 28.09 -14.25 3.17
CA VAL A 14 26.91 -13.40 2.92
C VAL A 14 25.70 -14.15 3.51
N GLY A 15 25.17 -13.71 4.65
CA GLY A 15 23.95 -14.32 5.18
C GLY A 15 23.61 -14.16 6.66
N THR A 16 24.51 -13.62 7.49
CA THR A 16 24.15 -13.31 8.88
C THR A 16 23.98 -11.80 9.06
N GLU A 17 22.74 -11.31 9.05
CA GLU A 17 22.48 -9.94 9.52
C GLU A 17 23.05 -9.79 10.95
N PRO A 18 23.70 -8.66 11.26
CA PRO A 18 24.17 -8.39 12.61
C PRO A 18 23.02 -8.55 13.61
N PRO A 19 23.24 -9.14 14.82
CA PRO A 19 22.20 -9.40 15.82
C PRO A 19 21.32 -8.17 16.12
N GLU A 20 21.92 -6.99 16.12
CA GLU A 20 21.22 -5.72 16.36
C GLU A 20 20.20 -5.38 15.24
N ARG A 21 20.48 -5.70 13.98
CA ARG A 21 19.53 -5.52 12.87
C ARG A 21 18.39 -6.53 12.94
N ALA A 22 18.69 -7.78 13.31
CA ALA A 22 17.68 -8.82 13.47
C ALA A 22 16.72 -8.52 14.63
N ASP A 23 17.21 -7.99 15.77
CA ASP A 23 16.39 -7.56 16.89
C ASP A 23 15.55 -6.35 16.53
N ALA A 24 16.10 -5.41 15.80
CA ALA A 24 15.38 -4.25 15.29
C ALA A 24 14.25 -4.67 14.34
N ALA A 25 14.49 -5.63 13.46
CA ALA A 25 13.47 -6.18 12.55
C ALA A 25 12.36 -6.95 13.30
N ARG A 26 12.72 -7.74 14.32
CA ARG A 26 11.75 -8.41 15.19
C ARG A 26 10.87 -7.42 15.95
N ASN A 27 11.46 -6.39 16.54
CA ASN A 27 10.71 -5.35 17.23
C ASN A 27 9.78 -4.58 16.29
N ARG A 28 10.23 -4.28 15.05
CA ARG A 28 9.37 -3.65 14.03
C ARG A 28 8.13 -4.51 13.77
N ARG A 29 8.31 -5.81 13.50
CA ARG A 29 7.20 -6.73 13.23
C ARG A 29 6.24 -6.84 14.42
N ARG A 30 6.75 -6.91 15.66
CA ARG A 30 5.92 -6.94 16.87
C ARG A 30 5.08 -5.68 17.03
N ILE A 31 5.65 -4.51 16.77
CA ILE A 31 4.94 -3.23 16.83
C ILE A 31 3.84 -3.17 15.78
N LEU A 32 4.15 -3.54 14.53
CA LEU A 32 3.16 -3.53 13.44
C LEU A 32 2.01 -4.52 13.70
N ALA A 33 2.31 -5.73 14.15
CA ALA A 33 1.29 -6.72 14.53
C ALA A 33 0.40 -6.25 15.69
N ALA A 34 0.98 -5.62 16.73
CA ALA A 34 0.22 -5.05 17.83
C ALA A 34 -0.66 -3.88 17.37
N ALA A 35 -0.15 -3.02 16.49
CA ALA A 35 -0.92 -1.92 15.93
C ALA A 35 -2.08 -2.43 15.06
N GLU A 36 -1.84 -3.39 14.18
CA GLU A 36 -2.88 -4.00 13.34
C GLU A 36 -4.01 -4.60 14.17
N LYS A 37 -3.66 -5.38 15.21
CA LYS A 37 -4.62 -5.97 16.15
C LYS A 37 -5.47 -4.89 16.83
N LEU A 38 -4.83 -3.91 17.47
CA LEU A 38 -5.53 -2.86 18.21
C LEU A 38 -6.35 -1.93 17.30
N PHE A 39 -5.91 -1.68 16.09
CA PHE A 39 -6.67 -0.92 15.09
C PHE A 39 -7.92 -1.67 14.65
N ALA A 40 -7.83 -3.00 14.48
CA ALA A 40 -9.00 -3.83 14.16
C ALA A 40 -10.00 -3.88 15.31
N GLU A 41 -9.54 -3.98 16.57
CA GLU A 41 -10.39 -4.08 17.75
C GLU A 41 -11.05 -2.76 18.14
N ASN A 42 -10.32 -1.65 18.10
CA ASN A 42 -10.72 -0.37 18.68
C ASN A 42 -10.93 0.75 17.64
N GLY A 43 -10.54 0.51 16.40
CA GLY A 43 -10.44 1.55 15.37
C GLY A 43 -9.14 2.35 15.45
N VAL A 44 -8.67 2.83 14.30
CA VAL A 44 -7.38 3.51 14.16
C VAL A 44 -7.35 4.82 14.97
N SER A 45 -8.45 5.58 14.97
CA SER A 45 -8.56 6.88 15.65
C SER A 45 -8.58 6.75 17.18
N CYS A 46 -9.11 5.66 17.72
CA CYS A 46 -9.26 5.42 19.16
C CYS A 46 -8.05 4.73 19.81
N THR A 47 -7.11 4.22 19.00
CA THR A 47 -5.94 3.51 19.50
C THR A 47 -4.80 4.49 19.81
N SER A 48 -4.27 4.44 21.04
CA SER A 48 -3.14 5.26 21.45
C SER A 48 -1.80 4.59 21.15
N MET A 49 -0.76 5.39 20.93
CA MET A 49 0.63 4.89 20.80
C MET A 49 1.10 4.15 22.07
N ASP A 50 0.60 4.58 23.25
CA ASP A 50 0.91 3.91 24.52
C ASP A 50 0.34 2.50 24.62
N ALA A 51 -0.90 2.31 24.17
CA ALA A 51 -1.53 0.99 24.11
C ALA A 51 -0.77 0.07 23.13
N ILE A 52 -0.34 0.60 21.98
CA ILE A 52 0.46 -0.16 21.01
C ILE A 52 1.82 -0.57 21.60
N ALA A 53 2.50 0.33 22.32
CA ALA A 53 3.78 0.01 22.96
C ALA A 53 3.61 -1.12 24.01
N ALA A 54 2.54 -1.05 24.83
CA ALA A 54 2.22 -2.06 25.83
C ALA A 54 1.92 -3.41 25.20
N GLU A 55 1.05 -3.47 24.19
CA GLU A 55 0.69 -4.70 23.47
C GLU A 55 1.91 -5.32 22.77
N ALA A 56 2.75 -4.50 22.14
CA ALA A 56 3.97 -4.94 21.49
C ALA A 56 5.07 -5.38 22.49
N GLY A 57 4.92 -5.09 23.80
CA GLY A 57 5.94 -5.35 24.82
C GLY A 57 7.24 -4.59 24.55
N VAL A 58 7.14 -3.32 24.11
CA VAL A 58 8.29 -2.43 23.88
C VAL A 58 8.16 -1.16 24.70
N GLY A 59 9.28 -0.53 25.00
CA GLY A 59 9.26 0.76 25.68
C GLY A 59 8.67 1.87 24.77
N LYS A 60 7.89 2.80 25.34
CA LYS A 60 7.33 3.97 24.64
C LYS A 60 8.39 4.72 23.83
N GLY A 61 9.57 5.00 24.42
CA GLY A 61 10.67 5.66 23.75
C GLY A 61 11.18 4.90 22.50
N THR A 62 11.13 3.57 22.51
CA THR A 62 11.51 2.75 21.35
C THR A 62 10.50 2.88 20.23
N LEU A 63 9.19 2.87 20.56
CA LEU A 63 8.11 3.06 19.60
C LEU A 63 8.21 4.45 18.94
N PHE A 64 8.26 5.51 19.77
CA PHE A 64 8.33 6.89 19.26
C PHE A 64 9.59 7.18 18.45
N ARG A 65 10.75 6.67 18.89
CA ARG A 65 12.00 6.83 18.13
C ARG A 65 11.93 6.17 16.76
N ARG A 66 11.17 5.06 16.61
CA ARG A 66 11.13 4.28 15.38
C ARG A 66 10.07 4.76 14.40
N PHE A 67 8.90 5.13 14.90
CA PHE A 67 7.76 5.50 14.06
C PHE A 67 7.35 6.96 14.17
N GLY A 68 7.79 7.67 15.22
CA GLY A 68 7.44 9.05 15.46
C GLY A 68 6.02 9.20 15.98
N ASP A 69 5.03 9.02 15.12
CA ASP A 69 3.62 9.22 15.43
C ASP A 69 2.72 8.11 14.86
N ARG A 70 1.42 8.22 15.15
CA ARG A 70 0.41 7.27 14.67
C ARG A 70 0.25 7.29 13.14
N ALA A 71 0.39 8.47 12.51
CA ALA A 71 0.29 8.59 11.07
C ALA A 71 1.45 7.86 10.36
N SER A 72 2.66 7.99 10.89
CA SER A 72 3.84 7.27 10.39
C SER A 72 3.76 5.76 10.60
N LEU A 73 3.17 5.33 11.73
CA LEU A 73 2.90 3.91 11.99
C LEU A 73 1.84 3.36 11.02
N ALA A 74 0.75 4.12 10.78
CA ALA A 74 -0.27 3.75 9.79
C ALA A 74 0.32 3.66 8.38
N ARG A 75 1.18 4.61 7.97
CA ARG A 75 1.92 4.52 6.69
C ARG A 75 2.77 3.27 6.58
N SER A 76 3.42 2.86 7.68
CA SER A 76 4.24 1.64 7.67
C SER A 76 3.42 0.36 7.51
N LEU A 77 2.20 0.32 8.05
CA LEU A 77 1.26 -0.79 7.84
C LEU A 77 0.74 -0.82 6.41
N LEU A 78 0.37 0.33 5.86
CA LEU A 78 -0.10 0.45 4.48
C LEU A 78 0.96 0.03 3.47
N SER A 79 2.23 0.37 3.70
CA SER A 79 3.34 0.03 2.81
C SER A 79 3.46 -1.47 2.52
N GLU A 80 3.13 -2.33 3.49
CA GLU A 80 3.11 -3.78 3.27
C GLU A 80 1.95 -4.19 2.35
N ARG A 81 0.77 -3.61 2.55
CA ARG A 81 -0.43 -3.86 1.72
C ARG A 81 -0.31 -3.28 0.31
N ASP A 82 0.25 -2.09 0.21
CA ASP A 82 0.57 -1.48 -1.08
C ASP A 82 1.52 -2.36 -1.90
N THR A 83 2.53 -2.94 -1.25
CA THR A 83 3.47 -3.86 -1.90
C THR A 83 2.76 -5.12 -2.42
N GLU A 84 1.89 -5.74 -1.63
CA GLU A 84 1.11 -6.90 -2.03
C GLU A 84 0.21 -6.59 -3.25
N PHE A 85 -0.46 -5.44 -3.22
CA PHE A 85 -1.31 -5.01 -4.33
C PHE A 85 -0.50 -4.70 -5.59
N GLN A 86 0.67 -4.04 -5.44
CA GLN A 86 1.58 -3.76 -6.55
C GLN A 86 2.11 -5.04 -7.20
N GLU A 87 2.54 -6.02 -6.41
CA GLU A 87 2.95 -7.34 -6.93
C GLU A 87 1.80 -7.99 -7.72
N GLY A 88 0.55 -7.84 -7.27
CA GLY A 88 -0.63 -8.33 -7.97
C GLY A 88 -0.77 -7.77 -9.39
N PHE A 89 -0.66 -6.46 -9.59
CA PHE A 89 -0.81 -5.88 -10.93
C PHE A 89 0.47 -5.91 -11.79
N ILE A 90 1.64 -6.11 -11.18
CA ILE A 90 2.92 -6.21 -11.90
C ILE A 90 3.18 -7.65 -12.37
N ARG A 91 2.93 -8.65 -11.52
CA ARG A 91 3.35 -10.05 -11.73
C ARG A 91 2.25 -11.08 -11.41
N GLY A 92 1.11 -10.64 -10.90
CA GLY A 92 0.01 -11.54 -10.52
C GLY A 92 -0.71 -12.13 -11.72
N GLU A 93 -1.72 -12.96 -11.42
CA GLU A 93 -2.56 -13.59 -12.42
C GLU A 93 -3.54 -12.60 -13.06
N PRO A 94 -3.96 -12.83 -14.32
CA PRO A 94 -5.05 -12.10 -14.94
C PRO A 94 -6.34 -12.22 -14.11
N PRO A 95 -7.25 -11.22 -14.14
CA PRO A 95 -7.20 -10.02 -14.98
C PRO A 95 -6.39 -8.85 -14.39
N LEU A 96 -5.98 -8.88 -13.12
CA LEU A 96 -5.23 -7.79 -12.51
C LEU A 96 -3.81 -7.71 -13.07
N GLY A 97 -3.13 -8.84 -13.14
CA GLY A 97 -1.78 -8.98 -13.65
C GLY A 97 -1.70 -8.95 -15.18
N PRO A 98 -0.48 -9.14 -15.72
CA PRO A 98 -0.24 -9.20 -17.17
C PRO A 98 -0.98 -10.35 -17.84
N GLY A 99 -1.34 -10.16 -19.14
CA GLY A 99 -1.96 -11.20 -19.97
C GLY A 99 -3.44 -10.98 -20.28
N ALA A 100 -4.13 -10.11 -19.54
CA ALA A 100 -5.49 -9.66 -19.90
C ALA A 100 -5.44 -8.36 -20.72
N PRO A 101 -6.52 -8.04 -21.49
CA PRO A 101 -6.64 -6.75 -22.17
C PRO A 101 -6.55 -5.57 -21.22
N PRO A 102 -5.98 -4.41 -21.63
CA PRO A 102 -5.76 -3.26 -20.75
C PRO A 102 -7.01 -2.78 -20.02
N ALA A 103 -8.16 -2.77 -20.68
CA ALA A 103 -9.41 -2.36 -20.06
C ALA A 103 -9.88 -3.36 -18.97
N GLU A 104 -9.70 -4.65 -19.15
CA GLU A 104 -10.01 -5.65 -18.12
C GLU A 104 -9.08 -5.51 -16.92
N ARG A 105 -7.79 -5.27 -17.16
CA ARG A 105 -6.80 -5.00 -16.12
C ARG A 105 -7.15 -3.75 -15.34
N LEU A 106 -7.60 -2.67 -16.01
CA LEU A 106 -7.99 -1.43 -15.34
C LEU A 106 -9.28 -1.61 -14.51
N VAL A 107 -10.23 -2.43 -14.99
CA VAL A 107 -11.41 -2.80 -14.20
C VAL A 107 -10.98 -3.52 -12.93
N ALA A 108 -10.16 -4.57 -13.04
CA ALA A 108 -9.67 -5.36 -11.92
C ALA A 108 -8.82 -4.54 -10.94
N PHE A 109 -8.01 -3.61 -11.44
CA PHE A 109 -7.24 -2.68 -10.61
C PHE A 109 -8.16 -1.82 -9.73
N GLY A 110 -9.19 -1.22 -10.28
CA GLY A 110 -10.10 -0.38 -9.51
C GLY A 110 -10.95 -1.18 -8.52
N GLU A 111 -11.41 -2.38 -8.90
CA GLU A 111 -12.10 -3.29 -7.98
C GLU A 111 -11.21 -3.70 -6.80
N GLY A 112 -9.95 -4.08 -7.07
CA GLY A 112 -8.97 -4.39 -6.04
C GLY A 112 -8.63 -3.18 -5.14
N MET A 113 -8.55 -1.96 -5.71
CA MET A 113 -8.38 -0.74 -4.94
C MET A 113 -9.59 -0.46 -4.03
N LEU A 114 -10.82 -0.67 -4.50
CA LEU A 114 -12.03 -0.54 -3.68
C LEU A 114 -12.05 -1.56 -2.53
N ASP A 115 -11.59 -2.80 -2.75
CA ASP A 115 -11.42 -3.80 -1.69
C ASP A 115 -10.34 -3.39 -0.68
N LEU A 116 -9.23 -2.83 -1.14
CA LEU A 116 -8.16 -2.31 -0.28
C LEU A 116 -8.69 -1.16 0.60
N LEU A 117 -9.48 -0.25 0.02
CA LEU A 117 -10.10 0.87 0.74
C LEU A 117 -11.13 0.41 1.75
N GLU A 118 -11.95 -0.61 1.44
CA GLU A 118 -12.93 -1.18 2.38
C GLU A 118 -12.22 -1.76 3.61
N LYS A 119 -11.09 -2.45 3.41
CA LYS A 119 -10.34 -3.11 4.48
C LYS A 119 -9.46 -2.14 5.27
N HIS A 120 -8.82 -1.18 4.59
CA HIS A 120 -7.70 -0.42 5.15
C HIS A 120 -7.84 1.11 4.99
N GLY A 121 -8.94 1.61 4.46
CA GLY A 121 -9.10 3.04 4.17
C GLY A 121 -9.05 3.94 5.41
N ASP A 122 -9.45 3.45 6.58
CA ASP A 122 -9.30 4.20 7.84
C ASP A 122 -7.82 4.41 8.20
N LEU A 123 -6.96 3.43 7.90
CA LEU A 123 -5.50 3.60 8.02
C LEU A 123 -4.99 4.67 7.07
N LEU A 124 -5.49 4.67 5.83
CA LEU A 124 -5.09 5.65 4.82
C LEU A 124 -5.46 7.07 5.24
N LEU A 125 -6.69 7.29 5.75
CA LEU A 125 -7.11 8.60 6.26
C LEU A 125 -6.22 9.10 7.42
N VAL A 126 -5.82 8.20 8.32
CA VAL A 126 -4.90 8.55 9.41
C VAL A 126 -3.48 8.80 8.90
N ALA A 127 -3.02 8.00 7.93
CA ALA A 127 -1.70 8.16 7.31
C ALA A 127 -1.55 9.50 6.57
N GLU A 128 -2.64 10.03 5.99
CA GLU A 128 -2.67 11.37 5.38
C GLU A 128 -2.41 12.49 6.39
N GLY A 129 -2.72 12.26 7.68
CA GLY A 129 -2.42 13.22 8.75
C GLY A 129 -3.16 14.57 8.61
N GLY A 130 -4.26 14.59 7.86
CA GLY A 130 -5.03 15.81 7.54
C GLY A 130 -4.51 16.60 6.33
N ASP A 131 -3.43 16.18 5.69
CA ASP A 131 -2.94 16.76 4.44
C ASP A 131 -3.60 16.08 3.23
N PRO A 132 -4.46 16.79 2.47
CA PRO A 132 -5.16 16.21 1.33
C PRO A 132 -4.24 15.71 0.20
N ALA A 133 -3.02 16.21 0.12
CA ALA A 133 -2.05 15.86 -0.90
C ALA A 133 -1.01 14.81 -0.43
N ALA A 134 -1.13 14.30 0.81
CA ALA A 134 -0.16 13.33 1.34
C ALA A 134 -0.13 12.03 0.54
N GLN A 135 -1.30 11.55 0.10
CA GLN A 135 -1.42 10.35 -0.72
C GLN A 135 -0.70 10.50 -2.06
N GLN A 136 -0.91 11.63 -2.76
CA GLN A 136 -0.33 11.90 -4.07
C GLN A 136 1.20 12.02 -4.05
N ARG A 137 1.80 12.23 -2.87
CA ARG A 137 3.25 12.27 -2.70
C ARG A 137 3.86 10.94 -2.28
N SER A 138 3.07 9.88 -2.16
CA SER A 138 3.56 8.56 -1.79
C SER A 138 4.13 7.79 -2.99
N ASP A 139 5.11 6.92 -2.73
CA ASP A 139 5.66 6.03 -3.76
C ASP A 139 4.58 5.07 -4.31
N ALA A 140 3.64 4.65 -3.46
CA ALA A 140 2.51 3.82 -3.88
C ALA A 140 1.65 4.54 -4.93
N TRP A 141 1.33 5.82 -4.70
CA TRP A 141 0.57 6.61 -5.67
C TRP A 141 1.30 6.75 -7.01
N ALA A 142 2.61 6.99 -6.97
CA ALA A 142 3.42 7.07 -8.18
C ALA A 142 3.36 5.77 -9.00
N ALA A 143 3.42 4.61 -8.33
CA ALA A 143 3.29 3.30 -8.97
C ALA A 143 1.88 3.09 -9.56
N TYR A 144 0.83 3.46 -8.83
CA TYR A 144 -0.55 3.40 -9.31
C TYR A 144 -0.78 4.29 -10.52
N LEU A 145 -0.28 5.53 -10.47
CA LEU A 145 -0.40 6.48 -11.58
C LEU A 145 0.30 5.95 -12.83
N MET A 146 1.52 5.43 -12.70
CA MET A 146 2.26 4.83 -13.81
C MET A 146 1.50 3.64 -14.41
N HIS A 147 0.97 2.74 -13.58
CA HIS A 147 0.21 1.58 -14.04
C HIS A 147 -1.05 1.98 -14.81
N VAL A 148 -1.86 2.88 -14.24
CA VAL A 148 -3.11 3.34 -14.87
C VAL A 148 -2.82 4.10 -16.16
N ARG A 149 -1.79 4.97 -16.20
CA ARG A 149 -1.35 5.64 -17.43
C ARG A 149 -1.03 4.65 -18.54
N THR A 150 -0.23 3.62 -18.22
CA THR A 150 0.14 2.59 -19.20
C THR A 150 -1.11 1.91 -19.78
N LEU A 151 -2.06 1.52 -18.93
CA LEU A 151 -3.29 0.87 -19.38
C LEU A 151 -4.18 1.78 -20.22
N VAL A 152 -4.29 3.06 -19.87
CA VAL A 152 -5.04 4.04 -20.66
C VAL A 152 -4.38 4.28 -22.01
N ALA A 153 -3.05 4.48 -22.05
CA ALA A 153 -2.32 4.68 -23.30
C ALA A 153 -2.41 3.48 -24.26
N GLU A 154 -2.44 2.26 -23.71
CA GLU A 154 -2.61 1.04 -24.51
C GLU A 154 -4.04 0.84 -25.03
N ALA A 155 -5.06 1.20 -24.23
CA ALA A 155 -6.45 0.98 -24.59
C ALA A 155 -7.08 2.10 -25.43
N ALA A 156 -6.68 3.35 -25.19
CA ALA A 156 -7.23 4.54 -25.83
C ALA A 156 -6.13 5.58 -26.10
N PRO A 157 -5.30 5.38 -27.14
CA PRO A 157 -4.14 6.21 -27.44
C PRO A 157 -4.49 7.66 -27.90
N ASP A 158 -5.74 7.95 -28.13
CA ASP A 158 -6.30 9.27 -28.43
C ASP A 158 -6.62 10.11 -27.20
N LEU A 159 -6.61 9.51 -26.00
CA LEU A 159 -6.81 10.22 -24.76
C LEU A 159 -5.50 10.76 -24.20
N ASP A 160 -5.60 11.83 -23.41
CA ASP A 160 -4.51 12.28 -22.54
C ASP A 160 -4.37 11.33 -21.36
N GLU A 161 -3.44 10.37 -21.47
CA GLU A 161 -3.28 9.29 -20.51
C GLU A 161 -2.90 9.78 -19.12
N GLU A 162 -2.19 10.90 -18.99
CA GLU A 162 -1.79 11.46 -17.70
C GLU A 162 -2.98 12.07 -16.97
N VAL A 163 -3.74 12.89 -17.67
CA VAL A 163 -4.94 13.53 -17.11
C VAL A 163 -6.01 12.48 -16.79
N CYS A 164 -6.24 11.52 -17.70
CA CYS A 164 -7.22 10.45 -17.47
C CYS A 164 -6.85 9.57 -16.28
N ALA A 165 -5.58 9.17 -16.15
CA ALA A 165 -5.13 8.39 -15.01
C ALA A 165 -5.31 9.14 -13.69
N GLY A 166 -4.98 10.43 -13.65
CA GLY A 166 -5.19 11.27 -12.48
C GLY A 166 -6.67 11.34 -12.06
N MET A 167 -7.58 11.53 -13.03
CA MET A 167 -9.03 11.56 -12.80
C MET A 167 -9.56 10.22 -12.29
N LEU A 168 -9.15 9.11 -12.89
CA LEU A 168 -9.53 7.76 -12.48
C LEU A 168 -9.07 7.45 -11.06
N LEU A 169 -7.82 7.77 -10.72
CA LEU A 169 -7.30 7.57 -9.37
C LEU A 169 -7.95 8.49 -8.33
N ALA A 170 -8.34 9.71 -8.71
CA ALA A 170 -9.07 10.61 -7.81
C ALA A 170 -10.43 10.02 -7.40
N ALA A 171 -11.10 9.30 -8.29
CA ALA A 171 -12.34 8.58 -7.98
C ALA A 171 -12.12 7.43 -6.98
N LEU A 172 -10.92 6.85 -6.93
CA LEU A 172 -10.50 5.77 -6.02
C LEU A 172 -9.79 6.29 -4.76
N SER A 173 -9.89 7.58 -4.43
CA SER A 173 -9.32 8.12 -3.20
C SER A 173 -10.11 7.70 -1.97
N ALA A 174 -9.45 7.56 -0.81
CA ALA A 174 -10.11 7.20 0.45
C ALA A 174 -11.23 8.17 0.82
N ARG A 175 -11.05 9.47 0.58
CA ARG A 175 -12.07 10.49 0.85
C ARG A 175 -13.33 10.30 0.00
N THR A 176 -13.17 10.08 -1.31
CA THR A 176 -14.29 9.80 -2.22
C THR A 176 -14.98 8.51 -1.83
N PHE A 177 -14.20 7.47 -1.54
CA PHE A 177 -14.72 6.17 -1.11
C PHE A 177 -15.58 6.28 0.15
N PHE A 178 -15.09 6.88 1.22
CA PHE A 178 -15.85 7.00 2.47
C PHE A 178 -17.05 7.94 2.37
N TYR A 179 -16.97 8.99 1.56
CA TYR A 179 -18.14 9.79 1.26
C TYR A 179 -19.26 8.95 0.62
N GLN A 180 -18.90 8.09 -0.33
CA GLN A 180 -19.87 7.20 -0.98
C GLN A 180 -20.37 6.09 -0.06
N ARG A 181 -19.45 5.41 0.66
CA ARG A 181 -19.80 4.29 1.56
C ARG A 181 -20.55 4.73 2.80
N ARG A 182 -20.03 5.72 3.52
CA ARG A 182 -20.58 6.17 4.83
C ARG A 182 -21.50 7.35 4.71
N GLY A 183 -21.20 8.30 3.83
CA GLY A 183 -22.01 9.52 3.66
C GLY A 183 -23.26 9.32 2.81
N ARG A 184 -23.19 8.40 1.84
CA ARG A 184 -24.30 8.08 0.93
C ARG A 184 -24.80 6.64 1.02
N GLU A 185 -24.29 5.87 1.95
CA GLU A 185 -24.68 4.47 2.23
C GLU A 185 -24.68 3.55 1.00
N MET A 186 -23.74 3.80 0.06
CA MET A 186 -23.64 3.00 -1.16
C MET A 186 -22.94 1.67 -0.85
N GLU A 187 -23.50 0.58 -1.36
CA GLU A 187 -22.89 -0.75 -1.26
C GLU A 187 -21.60 -0.85 -2.07
N LEU A 188 -20.61 -1.62 -1.56
CA LEU A 188 -19.31 -1.82 -2.21
C LEU A 188 -19.46 -2.36 -3.63
N GLU A 189 -20.31 -3.37 -3.81
CA GLU A 189 -20.56 -3.99 -5.12
C GLU A 189 -21.16 -3.01 -6.13
N ARG A 190 -21.95 -2.06 -5.66
CA ARG A 190 -22.45 -0.98 -6.51
C ARG A 190 -21.33 -0.05 -6.99
N LEU A 191 -20.36 0.25 -6.13
CA LEU A 191 -19.20 1.07 -6.50
C LEU A 191 -18.31 0.33 -7.51
N LYS A 192 -18.05 -0.96 -7.31
CA LYS A 192 -17.32 -1.81 -8.25
C LYS A 192 -18.01 -1.89 -9.61
N ALA A 193 -19.32 -2.14 -9.62
CA ALA A 193 -20.10 -2.18 -10.86
C ALA A 193 -20.06 -0.86 -11.62
N ALA A 194 -20.17 0.28 -10.89
CA ALA A 194 -20.10 1.62 -11.48
C ALA A 194 -18.69 1.90 -12.04
N TRP A 195 -17.63 1.50 -11.33
CA TRP A 195 -16.26 1.58 -11.81
C TRP A 195 -16.06 0.81 -13.11
N GLY A 196 -16.45 -0.46 -13.13
CA GLY A 196 -16.33 -1.29 -14.33
C GLY A 196 -17.13 -0.75 -15.52
N ALA A 197 -18.32 -0.18 -15.28
CA ALA A 197 -19.11 0.45 -16.32
C ALA A 197 -18.47 1.74 -16.86
N LEU A 198 -17.86 2.55 -15.98
CA LEU A 198 -17.15 3.76 -16.35
C LEU A 198 -15.94 3.44 -17.23
N VAL A 199 -15.07 2.51 -16.78
CA VAL A 199 -13.86 2.12 -17.50
C VAL A 199 -14.20 1.56 -18.89
N ARG A 200 -15.19 0.64 -18.97
CA ARG A 200 -15.61 0.08 -20.26
C ARG A 200 -16.13 1.14 -21.23
N ARG A 201 -16.82 2.17 -20.77
CA ARG A 201 -17.33 3.27 -21.63
C ARG A 201 -16.27 4.29 -22.00
N LEU A 202 -15.22 4.40 -21.20
CA LEU A 202 -14.10 5.31 -21.47
C LEU A 202 -13.15 4.72 -22.51
N LEU A 203 -12.95 3.39 -22.49
CA LEU A 203 -11.92 2.72 -23.27
C LEU A 203 -12.44 1.89 -24.46
N PHE A 204 -13.74 1.86 -24.68
CA PHE A 204 -14.46 1.22 -25.79
C PHE A 204 -15.50 2.17 -26.37
#